data_1297e028cd5799b94b02704cb69a0af1
#
_entry.id   1297e028cd5799b94b02704cb69a0af1
#
_cell.length_a   1.000
_cell.length_b   1.000
_cell.length_c   1.000
_cell.angle_alpha   90.00
_cell.angle_beta   90.00
_cell.angle_gamma   90.00
#
_symmetry.space_group_name_H-M   'P 1'
#
loop_
_entity.id
_entity.type
_entity.pdbx_description
1 polymer ?
#
loop_
_entity_poly.entity_id
_entity_poly.type
_entity_poly.pdbx_seq_one_letter_code
_entity_poly.pdbx_strand_id
1 'polypeptide(L)'
;MNRPSRGLRPSLLGACAFTLLAAALATTPAQAQMIRIGFVDSQRIFAEYKAAQEAQDRFGREIQSWRTEADDRRKQVDALRNELKDQDPLLSEAKRLEKETAVQKAVSDYDRFVQDFWGPNGKVQRLNDEMTREVISKVRDAVELLANRQSYDLVLDAADGNVIFGVKSLDLTQQVLDDLNKSNVGDTPR
;
A
#
# COMPACT_ATOMS: atom_id res chain seq x y z
N MET A 1 38.82 -103.97 -9.67
CA MET A 1 39.29 -102.89 -10.58
C MET A 1 38.12 -101.94 -10.81
N ASN A 2 38.09 -100.81 -10.18
CA ASN A 2 37.66 -99.56 -10.77
C ASN A 2 37.68 -98.42 -9.70
N ARG A 3 38.42 -97.42 -9.94
CA ARG A 3 38.55 -96.20 -9.07
C ARG A 3 37.38 -95.26 -9.25
N PRO A 4 36.90 -94.58 -8.20
CA PRO A 4 35.96 -93.48 -8.37
C PRO A 4 36.71 -92.20 -8.54
N SER A 5 36.22 -91.35 -9.44
CA SER A 5 36.64 -90.01 -9.75
C SER A 5 36.15 -89.00 -8.68
N ARG A 6 37.08 -88.12 -8.24
CA ARG A 6 36.82 -86.98 -7.33
C ARG A 6 36.13 -85.85 -8.08
N GLY A 7 34.91 -85.53 -7.66
CA GLY A 7 34.23 -84.28 -8.08
C GLY A 7 34.75 -83.12 -7.29
N LEU A 8 35.19 -82.02 -7.99
CA LEU A 8 35.53 -80.75 -7.43
C LEU A 8 34.24 -79.99 -6.99
N ARG A 9 34.25 -79.58 -5.75
CA ARG A 9 33.22 -78.63 -5.25
C ARG A 9 33.68 -77.21 -5.55
N PRO A 10 32.87 -76.32 -6.19
CA PRO A 10 33.19 -74.86 -6.31
C PRO A 10 32.93 -74.14 -4.98
N SER A 11 33.92 -73.38 -4.55
CA SER A 11 33.90 -72.57 -3.33
C SER A 11 32.96 -71.39 -3.46
N LEU A 12 31.99 -71.26 -2.54
CA LEU A 12 30.99 -70.21 -2.37
C LEU A 12 31.57 -68.91 -1.76
N LEU A 13 32.77 -68.49 -2.11
CA LEU A 13 33.42 -67.31 -1.52
C LEU A 13 33.53 -66.09 -2.47
N GLY A 14 32.90 -66.13 -3.64
CA GLY A 14 33.02 -65.04 -4.64
C GLY A 14 31.86 -64.09 -4.72
N ALA A 15 30.71 -64.24 -4.01
CA ALA A 15 29.48 -63.53 -4.26
C ALA A 15 29.21 -62.33 -3.35
N CYS A 16 29.99 -62.10 -2.28
CA CYS A 16 29.72 -60.96 -1.34
C CYS A 16 30.51 -59.68 -1.61
N ALA A 17 31.46 -59.69 -2.54
CA ALA A 17 32.30 -58.46 -2.79
C ALA A 17 31.72 -57.45 -3.82
N PHE A 18 30.69 -57.85 -4.56
CA PHE A 18 30.16 -56.97 -5.67
C PHE A 18 28.92 -56.13 -5.31
N THR A 19 28.30 -56.37 -4.15
CA THR A 19 27.08 -55.65 -3.72
C THR A 19 27.35 -54.40 -2.87
N LEU A 20 28.58 -54.15 -2.41
CA LEU A 20 28.95 -52.97 -1.59
C LEU A 20 29.40 -51.75 -2.39
N LEU A 21 29.61 -51.85 -3.71
CA LEU A 21 30.08 -50.75 -4.56
C LEU A 21 28.95 -49.95 -5.21
N ALA A 22 27.70 -50.42 -5.16
CA ALA A 22 26.56 -49.75 -5.82
C ALA A 22 25.82 -48.73 -4.93
N ALA A 23 26.11 -48.67 -3.62
CA ALA A 23 25.42 -47.78 -2.68
C ALA A 23 26.07 -46.40 -2.51
N ALA A 24 27.21 -46.10 -3.13
CA ALA A 24 27.99 -44.88 -2.94
C ALA A 24 27.70 -43.76 -3.96
N LEU A 25 26.77 -43.95 -4.91
CA LEU A 25 26.55 -43.02 -6.02
C LEU A 25 25.23 -42.24 -5.97
N ALA A 26 24.47 -42.28 -4.87
CA ALA A 26 23.21 -41.56 -4.73
C ALA A 26 23.27 -40.35 -3.78
N THR A 27 24.42 -39.69 -3.66
CA THR A 27 24.45 -38.35 -3.07
C THR A 27 24.09 -37.36 -4.17
N THR A 28 22.78 -37.14 -4.41
CA THR A 28 22.31 -35.96 -5.13
C THR A 28 22.78 -34.76 -4.34
N PRO A 29 23.55 -33.82 -4.93
CA PRO A 29 23.86 -32.58 -4.26
C PRO A 29 22.51 -31.89 -3.96
N ALA A 30 22.21 -31.66 -2.70
CA ALA A 30 21.14 -30.74 -2.32
C ALA A 30 21.51 -29.39 -2.92
N GLN A 31 20.84 -29.00 -4.01
CA GLN A 31 20.97 -27.66 -4.54
C GLN A 31 20.41 -26.72 -3.48
N ALA A 32 21.30 -26.06 -2.75
CA ALA A 32 20.91 -24.94 -1.89
C ALA A 32 20.21 -23.91 -2.77
N GLN A 33 18.91 -23.77 -2.64
CA GLN A 33 18.17 -22.71 -3.29
C GLN A 33 18.73 -21.40 -2.75
N MET A 34 19.42 -20.66 -3.60
CA MET A 34 19.92 -19.32 -3.25
C MET A 34 18.70 -18.38 -3.18
N ILE A 35 18.33 -18.00 -1.96
CA ILE A 35 17.27 -17.02 -1.72
C ILE A 35 17.69 -15.68 -2.34
N ARG A 36 16.87 -15.16 -3.23
CA ARG A 36 17.08 -13.84 -3.85
C ARG A 36 16.31 -12.78 -3.08
N ILE A 37 17.04 -11.86 -2.49
CA ILE A 37 16.47 -10.75 -1.71
C ILE A 37 16.70 -9.45 -2.48
N GLY A 38 15.67 -8.61 -2.57
CA GLY A 38 15.76 -7.24 -3.05
C GLY A 38 15.22 -6.26 -2.02
N PHE A 39 15.34 -4.98 -2.28
CA PHE A 39 14.68 -3.94 -1.49
C PHE A 39 14.14 -2.82 -2.37
N VAL A 40 13.15 -2.11 -1.84
CA VAL A 40 12.58 -0.89 -2.41
C VAL A 40 12.59 0.21 -1.36
N ASP A 41 12.68 1.45 -1.78
CA ASP A 41 12.46 2.63 -0.96
C ASP A 41 11.02 3.13 -1.22
N SER A 42 10.10 2.78 -0.33
CA SER A 42 8.70 3.16 -0.48
C SER A 42 8.49 4.67 -0.38
N GLN A 43 9.27 5.40 0.42
CA GLN A 43 9.19 6.87 0.52
C GLN A 43 9.54 7.51 -0.83
N ARG A 44 10.60 7.05 -1.46
CA ARG A 44 10.99 7.51 -2.79
C ARG A 44 9.93 7.14 -3.85
N ILE A 45 9.37 5.93 -3.79
CA ILE A 45 8.29 5.51 -4.68
C ILE A 45 7.09 6.46 -4.55
N PHE A 46 6.61 6.73 -3.34
CA PHE A 46 5.50 7.67 -3.12
C PHE A 46 5.80 9.09 -3.59
N ALA A 47 7.03 9.55 -3.43
CA ALA A 47 7.43 10.89 -3.87
C ALA A 47 7.50 11.04 -5.40
N GLU A 48 7.90 9.99 -6.14
CA GLU A 48 8.16 10.04 -7.57
C GLU A 48 7.07 9.35 -8.43
N TYR A 49 6.14 8.62 -7.82
CA TYR A 49 5.03 7.99 -8.52
C TYR A 49 3.98 9.04 -8.92
N LYS A 50 3.76 9.23 -10.23
CA LYS A 50 2.87 10.27 -10.77
C LYS A 50 1.44 10.17 -10.25
N ALA A 51 0.87 8.96 -10.18
CA ALA A 51 -0.48 8.81 -9.67
C ALA A 51 -0.60 9.10 -8.17
N ALA A 52 0.45 8.91 -7.37
CA ALA A 52 0.48 9.33 -5.98
C ALA A 52 0.48 10.87 -5.88
N GLN A 53 1.26 11.55 -6.71
CA GLN A 53 1.26 13.02 -6.79
C GLN A 53 -0.10 13.57 -7.24
N GLU A 54 -0.70 12.98 -8.27
CA GLU A 54 -2.05 13.35 -8.74
C GLU A 54 -3.13 13.12 -7.69
N ALA A 55 -3.02 12.02 -6.92
CA ALA A 55 -3.91 11.75 -5.79
C ALA A 55 -3.76 12.82 -4.70
N GLN A 56 -2.53 13.17 -4.34
CA GLN A 56 -2.24 14.23 -3.38
C GLN A 56 -2.78 15.58 -3.83
N ASP A 57 -2.64 15.92 -5.10
CA ASP A 57 -3.17 17.16 -5.67
C ASP A 57 -4.71 17.18 -5.67
N ARG A 58 -5.35 16.05 -5.99
CA ARG A 58 -6.83 15.92 -5.91
C ARG A 58 -7.29 16.10 -4.47
N PHE A 59 -6.65 15.43 -3.52
CA PHE A 59 -6.93 15.60 -2.09
C PHE A 59 -6.83 17.07 -1.66
N GLY A 60 -5.73 17.74 -2.05
CA GLY A 60 -5.52 19.15 -1.74
C GLY A 60 -6.65 20.06 -2.28
N ARG A 61 -7.10 19.83 -3.52
CA ARG A 61 -8.22 20.59 -4.13
C ARG A 61 -9.53 20.36 -3.40
N GLU A 62 -9.86 19.11 -3.05
CA GLU A 62 -11.09 18.80 -2.31
C GLU A 62 -11.09 19.44 -0.92
N ILE A 63 -9.98 19.35 -0.19
CA ILE A 63 -9.85 20.01 1.11
C ILE A 63 -10.02 21.53 0.99
N GLN A 64 -9.43 22.13 -0.03
CA GLN A 64 -9.55 23.57 -0.25
C GLN A 64 -11.00 23.99 -0.58
N SER A 65 -11.71 23.21 -1.39
CA SER A 65 -13.13 23.42 -1.69
C SER A 65 -13.98 23.38 -0.41
N TRP A 66 -13.78 22.37 0.44
CA TRP A 66 -14.52 22.25 1.70
C TRP A 66 -14.19 23.36 2.70
N ARG A 67 -12.94 23.81 2.75
CA ARG A 67 -12.56 24.97 3.57
C ARG A 67 -13.27 26.23 3.12
N THR A 68 -13.35 26.45 1.81
CA THR A 68 -14.07 27.60 1.26
C THR A 68 -15.55 27.54 1.63
N GLU A 69 -16.19 26.37 1.50
CA GLU A 69 -17.59 26.19 1.91
C GLU A 69 -17.81 26.41 3.42
N ALA A 70 -16.90 25.93 4.26
CA ALA A 70 -16.96 26.19 5.70
C ALA A 70 -16.85 27.68 6.03
N ASP A 71 -15.94 28.37 5.37
CA ASP A 71 -15.77 29.83 5.54
C ASP A 71 -17.00 30.59 5.09
N ASP A 72 -17.65 30.22 4.00
CA ASP A 72 -18.87 30.87 3.52
C ASP A 72 -20.05 30.64 4.48
N ARG A 73 -20.21 29.42 5.00
CA ARG A 73 -21.21 29.12 6.05
C ARG A 73 -20.95 29.94 7.32
N ARG A 74 -19.71 30.09 7.75
CA ARG A 74 -19.31 30.91 8.89
C ARG A 74 -19.66 32.37 8.65
N LYS A 75 -19.33 32.93 7.46
CA LYS A 75 -19.70 34.30 7.08
C LYS A 75 -21.21 34.50 7.10
N GLN A 76 -21.98 33.50 6.67
CA GLN A 76 -23.44 33.55 6.72
C GLN A 76 -23.94 33.64 8.18
N VAL A 77 -23.39 32.84 9.10
CA VAL A 77 -23.69 32.92 10.53
C VAL A 77 -23.39 34.33 11.06
N ASP A 78 -22.21 34.86 10.75
CA ASP A 78 -21.80 36.21 11.22
C ASP A 78 -22.69 37.32 10.64
N ALA A 79 -23.06 37.20 9.38
CA ALA A 79 -23.99 38.18 8.74
C ALA A 79 -25.37 38.17 9.41
N LEU A 80 -25.94 36.97 9.67
CA LEU A 80 -27.24 36.86 10.34
C LEU A 80 -27.20 37.37 11.79
N ARG A 81 -26.10 37.13 12.52
CA ARG A 81 -25.90 37.66 13.88
C ARG A 81 -25.80 39.19 13.88
N ASN A 82 -25.06 39.76 12.95
CA ASN A 82 -24.91 41.19 12.85
C ASN A 82 -26.25 41.84 12.45
N GLU A 83 -26.97 41.26 11.48
CA GLU A 83 -28.30 41.75 11.09
C GLU A 83 -29.29 41.74 12.24
N LEU A 84 -29.33 40.63 13.03
CA LEU A 84 -30.16 40.55 14.23
C LEU A 84 -29.79 41.64 15.24
N LYS A 85 -28.50 41.81 15.53
CA LYS A 85 -28.00 42.81 16.49
C LYS A 85 -28.34 44.24 16.07
N ASP A 86 -28.17 44.57 14.77
CA ASP A 86 -28.39 45.94 14.28
C ASP A 86 -29.88 46.31 14.22
N GLN A 87 -30.72 45.31 13.97
CA GLN A 87 -32.18 45.51 13.83
C GLN A 87 -32.97 45.30 15.15
N ASP A 88 -32.37 44.66 16.15
CA ASP A 88 -33.04 44.24 17.40
C ASP A 88 -33.91 45.33 18.06
N PRO A 89 -33.45 46.59 18.16
CA PRO A 89 -34.26 47.66 18.78
C PRO A 89 -35.54 48.04 18.00
N LEU A 90 -35.64 47.62 16.74
CA LEU A 90 -36.71 47.94 15.81
C LEU A 90 -37.65 46.78 15.53
N LEU A 91 -37.32 45.58 15.99
CA LEU A 91 -38.06 44.35 15.69
C LEU A 91 -39.26 44.17 16.64
N SER A 92 -40.36 43.68 16.07
CA SER A 92 -41.40 43.07 16.88
C SER A 92 -40.93 41.73 17.45
N GLU A 93 -41.55 41.29 18.56
CA GLU A 93 -41.23 40.00 19.22
C GLU A 93 -41.20 38.82 18.21
N ALA A 94 -42.27 38.76 17.37
CA ALA A 94 -42.36 37.70 16.35
C ALA A 94 -41.21 37.72 15.33
N LYS A 95 -40.80 38.94 14.89
CA LYS A 95 -39.70 39.09 13.94
C LYS A 95 -38.33 38.81 14.59
N ARG A 96 -38.16 39.15 15.86
CA ARG A 96 -36.98 38.78 16.63
C ARG A 96 -36.82 37.27 16.71
N LEU A 97 -37.87 36.58 17.11
CA LEU A 97 -37.88 35.10 17.23
C LEU A 97 -37.57 34.43 15.88
N GLU A 98 -38.13 34.94 14.79
CA GLU A 98 -37.85 34.45 13.42
C GLU A 98 -36.34 34.56 13.12
N LYS A 99 -35.71 35.70 13.37
CA LYS A 99 -34.29 35.95 13.12
C LYS A 99 -33.38 35.12 14.06
N GLU A 100 -33.72 35.04 15.33
CA GLU A 100 -33.00 34.17 16.29
C GLU A 100 -33.02 32.70 15.82
N THR A 101 -34.18 32.24 15.36
CA THR A 101 -34.32 30.88 14.80
C THR A 101 -33.44 30.67 13.55
N ALA A 102 -33.39 31.70 12.68
CA ALA A 102 -32.53 31.66 11.50
C ALA A 102 -31.03 31.61 11.85
N VAL A 103 -30.59 32.42 12.84
CA VAL A 103 -29.23 32.36 13.37
C VAL A 103 -28.92 30.96 13.95
N GLN A 104 -29.80 30.46 14.82
CA GLN A 104 -29.62 29.15 15.45
C GLN A 104 -29.52 28.03 14.42
N LYS A 105 -30.36 28.06 13.38
CA LYS A 105 -30.31 27.12 12.27
C LYS A 105 -28.99 27.23 11.51
N ALA A 106 -28.54 28.41 11.16
CA ALA A 106 -27.29 28.61 10.45
C ALA A 106 -26.07 28.12 11.26
N VAL A 107 -26.04 28.34 12.58
CA VAL A 107 -25.03 27.83 13.49
C VAL A 107 -25.05 26.31 13.50
N SER A 108 -26.21 25.70 13.67
CA SER A 108 -26.36 24.24 13.67
C SER A 108 -25.93 23.60 12.36
N ASP A 109 -26.26 24.22 11.23
CA ASP A 109 -25.89 23.75 9.90
C ASP A 109 -24.35 23.87 9.67
N TYR A 110 -23.72 24.94 10.16
CA TYR A 110 -22.26 25.09 10.15
C TYR A 110 -21.57 24.07 11.03
N ASP A 111 -22.00 23.89 12.27
CA ASP A 111 -21.42 22.94 13.22
C ASP A 111 -21.52 21.50 12.69
N ARG A 112 -22.69 21.14 12.14
CA ARG A 112 -22.87 19.83 11.49
C ARG A 112 -21.93 19.64 10.33
N PHE A 113 -21.79 20.65 9.46
CA PHE A 113 -20.86 20.60 8.34
C PHE A 113 -19.42 20.37 8.82
N VAL A 114 -18.96 21.11 9.82
CA VAL A 114 -17.62 20.94 10.39
C VAL A 114 -17.43 19.53 10.95
N GLN A 115 -18.42 19.00 11.69
CA GLN A 115 -18.35 17.64 12.22
C GLN A 115 -18.33 16.58 11.11
N ASP A 116 -19.16 16.70 10.08
CA ASP A 116 -19.23 15.74 8.98
C ASP A 116 -17.94 15.69 8.16
N PHE A 117 -17.22 16.79 8.05
CA PHE A 117 -16.01 16.86 7.25
C PHE A 117 -14.75 16.65 8.06
N TRP A 118 -14.59 17.31 9.22
CA TRP A 118 -13.36 17.27 10.03
C TRP A 118 -13.51 16.55 11.38
N GLY A 119 -14.71 16.10 11.74
CA GLY A 119 -14.92 15.32 12.95
C GLY A 119 -14.29 13.91 12.88
N PRO A 120 -14.38 13.15 13.96
CA PRO A 120 -13.91 11.76 14.00
C PRO A 120 -14.57 10.94 12.87
N ASN A 121 -13.77 10.25 12.08
CA ASN A 121 -14.20 9.53 10.87
C ASN A 121 -14.93 10.43 9.84
N GLY A 122 -14.60 11.72 9.80
CA GLY A 122 -15.14 12.68 8.87
C GLY A 122 -14.72 12.42 7.42
N LYS A 123 -15.30 13.20 6.49
CA LYS A 123 -15.03 13.02 5.04
C LYS A 123 -13.56 13.21 4.69
N VAL A 124 -12.85 14.12 5.36
CA VAL A 124 -11.42 14.38 5.15
C VAL A 124 -10.61 13.11 5.42
N GLN A 125 -10.84 12.48 6.58
CA GLN A 125 -10.13 11.26 6.94
C GLN A 125 -10.46 10.12 5.98
N ARG A 126 -11.74 9.90 5.67
CA ARG A 126 -12.16 8.84 4.73
C ARG A 126 -11.53 9.00 3.35
N LEU A 127 -11.52 10.22 2.82
CA LEU A 127 -10.91 10.50 1.52
C LEU A 127 -9.40 10.23 1.54
N ASN A 128 -8.70 10.66 2.60
CA ASN A 128 -7.27 10.38 2.77
C ASN A 128 -7.00 8.87 2.80
N ASP A 129 -7.78 8.12 3.60
CA ASP A 129 -7.61 6.68 3.75
C ASP A 129 -7.91 5.92 2.45
N GLU A 130 -8.90 6.37 1.69
CA GLU A 130 -9.25 5.78 0.39
C GLU A 130 -8.13 5.98 -0.62
N MET A 131 -7.66 7.21 -0.80
CA MET A 131 -6.60 7.55 -1.76
C MET A 131 -5.27 6.89 -1.39
N THR A 132 -4.94 6.86 -0.09
CA THR A 132 -3.74 6.20 0.41
C THR A 132 -3.77 4.69 0.15
N ARG A 133 -4.91 4.03 0.43
CA ARG A 133 -5.07 2.59 0.16
C ARG A 133 -4.95 2.26 -1.32
N GLU A 134 -5.52 3.07 -2.20
CA GLU A 134 -5.42 2.87 -3.64
C GLU A 134 -3.96 2.92 -4.10
N VAL A 135 -3.20 3.94 -3.69
CA VAL A 135 -1.78 4.08 -4.04
C VAL A 135 -0.95 2.93 -3.48
N ILE A 136 -1.14 2.59 -2.18
CA ILE A 136 -0.43 1.48 -1.54
C ILE A 136 -0.71 0.16 -2.28
N SER A 137 -1.96 -0.11 -2.68
CA SER A 137 -2.30 -1.32 -3.42
C SER A 137 -1.54 -1.39 -4.74
N LYS A 138 -1.58 -0.32 -5.54
CA LYS A 138 -0.87 -0.26 -6.83
C LYS A 138 0.65 -0.46 -6.68
N VAL A 139 1.26 0.14 -5.66
CA VAL A 139 2.68 -0.05 -5.37
C VAL A 139 2.99 -1.50 -5.00
N ARG A 140 2.17 -2.11 -4.13
CA ARG A 140 2.33 -3.51 -3.74
C ARG A 140 2.21 -4.44 -4.94
N ASP A 141 1.18 -4.26 -5.77
CA ASP A 141 0.95 -5.08 -6.96
C ASP A 141 2.13 -4.97 -7.94
N ALA A 142 2.70 -3.77 -8.13
CA ALA A 142 3.88 -3.58 -8.97
C ALA A 142 5.14 -4.26 -8.41
N VAL A 143 5.36 -4.18 -7.09
CA VAL A 143 6.47 -4.87 -6.41
C VAL A 143 6.31 -6.38 -6.55
N GLU A 144 5.12 -6.93 -6.31
CA GLU A 144 4.83 -8.36 -6.43
C GLU A 144 5.04 -8.85 -7.86
N LEU A 145 4.53 -8.12 -8.85
CA LEU A 145 4.70 -8.46 -10.26
C LEU A 145 6.19 -8.46 -10.66
N LEU A 146 6.95 -7.46 -10.23
CA LEU A 146 8.39 -7.38 -10.48
C LEU A 146 9.14 -8.52 -9.81
N ALA A 147 8.85 -8.80 -8.53
CA ALA A 147 9.47 -9.86 -7.76
C ALA A 147 9.24 -11.23 -8.42
N ASN A 148 8.00 -11.53 -8.79
CA ASN A 148 7.64 -12.78 -9.48
C ASN A 148 8.35 -12.90 -10.83
N ARG A 149 8.37 -11.83 -11.63
CA ARG A 149 9.02 -11.81 -12.96
C ARG A 149 10.52 -12.03 -12.89
N GLN A 150 11.18 -11.55 -11.83
CA GLN A 150 12.63 -11.66 -11.64
C GLN A 150 13.05 -12.73 -10.64
N SER A 151 12.10 -13.55 -10.14
CA SER A 151 12.35 -14.63 -9.19
C SER A 151 13.03 -14.14 -7.89
N TYR A 152 12.55 -13.05 -7.32
CA TYR A 152 12.87 -12.64 -5.97
C TYR A 152 11.98 -13.40 -4.98
N ASP A 153 12.59 -13.94 -3.93
CA ASP A 153 11.89 -14.66 -2.85
C ASP A 153 11.42 -13.70 -1.75
N LEU A 154 12.09 -12.54 -1.61
CA LEU A 154 11.79 -11.54 -0.59
C LEU A 154 12.15 -10.14 -1.11
N VAL A 155 11.25 -9.20 -0.90
CA VAL A 155 11.51 -7.76 -1.11
C VAL A 155 11.26 -7.03 0.21
N LEU A 156 12.26 -6.27 0.68
CA LEU A 156 12.21 -5.48 1.91
C LEU A 156 11.93 -4.01 1.58
N ASP A 157 11.30 -3.32 2.52
CA ASP A 157 11.18 -1.87 2.44
C ASP A 157 12.35 -1.21 3.18
N ALA A 158 13.09 -0.36 2.46
CA ALA A 158 14.21 0.39 3.01
C ALA A 158 13.79 1.72 3.66
N ALA A 159 12.51 2.09 3.56
CA ALA A 159 11.99 3.25 4.26
C ALA A 159 12.21 3.12 5.78
N ASP A 160 12.28 4.25 6.47
CA ASP A 160 12.40 4.33 7.92
C ASP A 160 13.63 3.62 8.53
N GLY A 161 14.67 3.34 7.71
CA GLY A 161 15.90 2.73 8.17
C GLY A 161 15.83 1.22 8.42
N ASN A 162 14.80 0.54 7.94
CA ASN A 162 14.67 -0.92 8.06
C ASN A 162 15.80 -1.68 7.34
N VAL A 163 16.35 -1.11 6.28
CA VAL A 163 17.54 -1.60 5.57
C VAL A 163 18.67 -0.62 5.79
N ILE A 164 19.67 -1.00 6.62
CA ILE A 164 20.82 -0.15 6.94
C ILE A 164 21.83 -0.10 5.80
N PHE A 165 21.98 -1.21 5.09
CA PHE A 165 22.91 -1.35 3.96
C PHE A 165 22.38 -2.34 2.94
N GLY A 166 22.49 -1.97 1.66
CA GLY A 166 22.22 -2.83 0.52
C GLY A 166 23.06 -2.39 -0.68
N VAL A 167 23.60 -3.35 -1.43
CA VAL A 167 24.28 -3.01 -2.68
C VAL A 167 23.25 -2.55 -3.73
N LYS A 168 23.62 -1.59 -4.57
CA LYS A 168 22.73 -0.98 -5.57
C LYS A 168 22.05 -1.98 -6.52
N SER A 169 22.69 -3.13 -6.77
CA SER A 169 22.12 -4.19 -7.61
C SER A 169 20.90 -4.90 -6.98
N LEU A 170 20.65 -4.73 -5.69
CA LEU A 170 19.48 -5.24 -4.99
C LEU A 170 18.37 -4.18 -4.83
N ASP A 171 18.63 -2.93 -5.23
CA ASP A 171 17.66 -1.83 -5.21
C ASP A 171 16.74 -1.93 -6.43
N LEU A 172 15.48 -2.23 -6.17
CA LEU A 172 14.42 -2.39 -7.16
C LEU A 172 13.57 -1.12 -7.33
N THR A 173 13.83 -0.07 -6.55
CA THR A 173 13.01 1.15 -6.47
C THR A 173 12.76 1.77 -7.85
N GLN A 174 13.83 1.93 -8.65
CA GLN A 174 13.69 2.54 -9.97
C GLN A 174 12.89 1.67 -10.94
N GLN A 175 13.05 0.35 -10.88
CA GLN A 175 12.31 -0.58 -11.75
C GLN A 175 10.82 -0.56 -11.41
N VAL A 176 10.47 -0.54 -10.11
CA VAL A 176 9.08 -0.41 -9.65
C VAL A 176 8.48 0.93 -10.11
N LEU A 177 9.21 2.04 -9.97
CA LEU A 177 8.77 3.36 -10.45
C LEU A 177 8.52 3.38 -11.96
N ASP A 178 9.43 2.78 -12.74
CA ASP A 178 9.28 2.72 -14.19
C ASP A 178 8.04 1.90 -14.60
N ASP A 179 7.79 0.78 -13.93
CA ASP A 179 6.63 -0.06 -14.19
C ASP A 179 5.31 0.66 -13.78
N LEU A 180 5.27 1.29 -12.62
CA LEU A 180 4.14 2.10 -12.14
C LEU A 180 3.81 3.26 -13.09
N ASN A 181 4.82 4.02 -13.50
CA ASN A 181 4.62 5.20 -14.34
C ASN A 181 4.30 4.83 -15.80
N LYS A 182 4.70 3.64 -16.29
CA LYS A 182 4.31 3.12 -17.61
C LYS A 182 2.85 2.65 -17.63
N SER A 183 2.41 1.94 -16.60
CA SER A 183 1.01 1.46 -16.50
C SER A 183 0.01 2.61 -16.42
N ASN A 184 0.39 3.73 -15.80
CA ASN A 184 -0.46 4.92 -15.71
C ASN A 184 -0.72 5.61 -17.07
N VAL A 185 0.18 5.47 -18.05
CA VAL A 185 0.01 6.06 -19.41
C VAL A 185 -1.08 5.33 -20.21
N GLY A 186 -1.42 4.08 -19.85
CA GLY A 186 -2.46 3.29 -20.51
C GLY A 186 -3.88 3.49 -19.95
N ASP A 187 -4.03 4.10 -18.79
CA ASP A 187 -5.31 4.21 -18.06
C ASP A 187 -5.93 5.62 -18.12
N THR A 188 -5.40 6.50 -18.98
CA THR A 188 -6.01 7.82 -19.21
C THR A 188 -7.26 7.61 -20.09
N PRO A 189 -8.50 7.85 -19.61
CA PRO A 189 -9.69 7.78 -20.43
C PRO A 189 -9.58 8.81 -21.55
N ARG A 190 -9.76 8.31 -22.81
CA ARG A 190 -9.88 9.14 -24.01
C ARG A 190 -11.21 9.86 -24.04
#